data_ecf4b44254ac42f2f4cf46dc98e6d5fa
#
_entry.id   ecf4b44254ac42f2f4cf46dc98e6d5fa
#
_cell.length_a   1.000
_cell.length_b   1.000
_cell.length_c   1.000
_cell.angle_alpha   90.00
_cell.angle_beta   90.00
_cell.angle_gamma   90.00
#
_symmetry.space_group_name_H-M   'P 1'
#
loop_
_entity.id
_entity.type
_entity.pdbx_description
1 polymer ?
#
loop_
_entity_poly.entity_id
_entity_poly.type
_entity_poly.pdbx_seq_one_letter_code
_entity_poly.pdbx_strand_id
1 'polypeptide(L)'
;MGKIVFVLLFFSPCIDLFSQSNVSAHIYKKIDSISLDFKLYKPDSFNGNEKYSTVILFHGGGFNTRYENQFRRHAKYFNSRNFISITPVYRIKSLHGTSAIQSCDDAKDLIDYILLNAEKLNIDRNKIFVGGGSAGGLLALSTTFWNIESNIVKGLILYNPIVDTGPNSAFSKRRSGKYNLDISPIHNLDKNFPPSIIFHGSLDEMEPINKIRMYKQTIEEYGIRCDVIEYPGQGHSFFNSQEFFVKTSREVDKFLSSLGYLKN
;
A
#
# COMPACT_ATOMS: atom_id res chain seq x y z
N MET A 1 57.25 2.51 55.86
CA MET A 1 56.20 1.51 55.51
C MET A 1 55.15 2.27 54.67
N GLY A 2 55.28 2.22 53.34
CA GLY A 2 54.33 2.88 52.40
C GLY A 2 53.24 1.93 52.06
N LYS A 3 51.96 2.36 52.21
CA LYS A 3 50.81 1.62 51.79
C LYS A 3 50.50 1.97 50.31
N ILE A 4 50.60 0.95 49.47
CA ILE A 4 50.18 1.05 48.07
C ILE A 4 48.67 0.80 48.04
N VAL A 5 47.91 1.80 47.58
CA VAL A 5 46.45 1.68 47.32
C VAL A 5 46.27 1.31 45.85
N PHE A 6 45.77 0.10 45.60
CA PHE A 6 45.34 -0.33 44.27
C PHE A 6 43.93 0.24 43.96
N VAL A 7 43.85 1.12 43.00
CA VAL A 7 42.56 1.57 42.45
C VAL A 7 42.16 0.64 41.30
N LEU A 8 41.17 -0.22 41.53
CA LEU A 8 40.56 -1.01 40.47
C LEU A 8 39.59 -0.15 39.68
N LEU A 9 39.99 0.21 38.47
CA LEU A 9 39.12 0.83 37.50
C LEU A 9 38.22 -0.24 36.89
N PHE A 10 36.91 -0.27 37.27
CA PHE A 10 35.90 -1.03 36.58
C PHE A 10 35.57 -0.37 35.22
N PHE A 11 36.09 -0.93 34.14
CA PHE A 11 35.57 -0.64 32.79
C PHE A 11 34.23 -1.33 32.68
N SER A 12 33.13 -0.57 32.78
CA SER A 12 31.79 -1.03 32.35
C SER A 12 31.75 -1.02 30.83
N PRO A 13 31.50 -2.12 30.14
CA PRO A 13 31.31 -2.08 28.70
C PRO A 13 30.05 -1.28 28.43
N CYS A 14 30.21 -0.11 27.81
CA CYS A 14 29.12 0.63 27.22
C CYS A 14 28.57 -0.24 26.09
N ILE A 15 27.48 -0.95 26.33
CA ILE A 15 26.73 -1.62 25.27
C ILE A 15 26.07 -0.51 24.49
N ASP A 16 26.68 -0.12 23.36
CA ASP A 16 26.04 0.70 22.35
C ASP A 16 24.77 -0.04 21.88
N LEU A 17 23.64 0.30 22.47
CA LEU A 17 22.34 0.00 21.90
C LEU A 17 22.25 0.76 20.58
N PHE A 18 22.78 0.19 19.50
CA PHE A 18 22.43 0.60 18.16
C PHE A 18 20.91 0.43 18.05
N SER A 19 20.17 1.51 18.17
CA SER A 19 18.80 1.58 17.73
C SER A 19 18.78 1.23 16.25
N GLN A 20 18.53 -0.04 15.91
CA GLN A 20 18.25 -0.43 14.54
C GLN A 20 17.08 0.43 14.08
N SER A 21 17.30 1.24 13.06
CA SER A 21 16.21 2.05 12.52
C SER A 21 15.10 1.09 12.07
N ASN A 22 13.86 1.30 12.55
CA ASN A 22 12.70 0.47 12.20
C ASN A 22 12.33 0.57 10.71
N VAL A 23 13.17 1.19 9.89
CA VAL A 23 12.96 1.40 8.45
C VAL A 23 14.18 0.95 7.68
N SER A 24 13.98 0.09 6.70
CA SER A 24 15.01 -0.35 5.75
C SER A 24 14.55 -0.17 4.30
N ALA A 25 15.51 0.04 3.39
CA ALA A 25 15.25 0.09 1.95
C ALA A 25 15.70 -1.20 1.27
N HIS A 26 14.91 -1.68 0.31
CA HIS A 26 15.15 -2.92 -0.41
C HIS A 26 14.91 -2.70 -1.90
N ILE A 27 15.87 -3.07 -2.75
CA ILE A 27 15.69 -3.05 -4.21
C ILE A 27 14.95 -4.32 -4.60
N TYR A 28 13.78 -4.16 -5.25
CA TYR A 28 12.97 -5.29 -5.73
C TYR A 28 13.12 -5.54 -7.24
N LYS A 29 13.53 -4.52 -8.00
CA LYS A 29 13.67 -4.62 -9.46
C LYS A 29 14.80 -3.74 -9.97
N LYS A 30 15.55 -4.26 -10.95
CA LYS A 30 16.53 -3.50 -11.71
C LYS A 30 16.22 -3.63 -13.20
N ILE A 31 16.21 -2.51 -13.92
CA ILE A 31 15.96 -2.45 -15.37
C ILE A 31 16.97 -1.44 -15.91
N ASP A 32 17.95 -1.91 -16.65
CA ASP A 32 19.08 -1.10 -17.12
C ASP A 32 19.71 -0.28 -15.98
N SER A 33 19.69 1.03 -16.06
CA SER A 33 20.19 1.94 -15.02
C SER A 33 19.16 2.25 -13.92
N ILE A 34 17.91 1.78 -14.03
CA ILE A 34 16.83 2.06 -13.10
C ILE A 34 16.84 1.02 -11.99
N SER A 35 16.86 1.47 -10.74
CA SER A 35 16.63 0.62 -9.57
C SER A 35 15.34 1.06 -8.89
N LEU A 36 14.42 0.12 -8.71
CA LEU A 36 13.18 0.34 -7.99
C LEU A 36 13.28 -0.30 -6.61
N ASP A 37 13.02 0.51 -5.60
CA ASP A 37 13.08 0.11 -4.20
C ASP A 37 11.75 0.28 -3.47
N PHE A 38 11.69 -0.26 -2.28
CA PHE A 38 10.64 0.00 -1.32
C PHE A 38 11.24 0.28 0.06
N LYS A 39 10.53 1.06 0.86
CA LYS A 39 10.81 1.21 2.29
C LYS A 39 9.96 0.20 3.05
N LEU A 40 10.62 -0.60 3.87
CA LEU A 40 9.99 -1.53 4.80
C LEU A 40 10.05 -0.92 6.20
N TYR A 41 8.91 -0.75 6.83
CA TYR A 41 8.74 -0.22 8.17
C TYR A 41 8.35 -1.36 9.08
N LYS A 42 9.14 -1.59 10.14
CA LYS A 42 8.87 -2.60 11.17
C LYS A 42 8.11 -1.99 12.34
N PRO A 43 7.18 -2.71 12.98
CA PRO A 43 6.55 -2.25 14.22
C PRO A 43 7.60 -2.11 15.34
N ASP A 44 7.31 -1.26 16.34
CA ASP A 44 8.22 -1.07 17.48
C ASP A 44 8.41 -2.34 18.32
N SER A 45 7.40 -3.22 18.31
CA SER A 45 7.40 -4.56 18.92
C SER A 45 8.07 -5.63 18.06
N PHE A 46 8.76 -5.25 16.96
CA PHE A 46 9.32 -6.21 16.02
C PHE A 46 10.27 -7.20 16.69
N ASN A 47 9.96 -8.47 16.50
CA ASN A 47 10.73 -9.62 16.93
C ASN A 47 11.08 -10.45 15.69
N GLY A 48 12.35 -10.63 15.41
CA GLY A 48 12.83 -11.33 14.20
C GLY A 48 12.43 -12.82 14.11
N ASN A 49 11.83 -13.38 15.17
CA ASN A 49 11.37 -14.77 15.21
C ASN A 49 9.89 -14.93 14.81
N GLU A 50 9.16 -13.84 14.60
CA GLU A 50 7.74 -13.84 14.26
C GLU A 50 7.48 -13.43 12.81
N LYS A 51 6.31 -13.82 12.30
CA LYS A 51 5.78 -13.35 11.01
C LYS A 51 4.66 -12.34 11.25
N TYR A 52 4.65 -11.29 10.48
CA TYR A 52 3.76 -10.15 10.66
C TYR A 52 2.75 -10.04 9.52
N SER A 53 1.53 -9.62 9.86
CA SER A 53 0.61 -9.07 8.88
C SER A 53 1.28 -7.90 8.17
N THR A 54 1.07 -7.78 6.86
CA THR A 54 1.79 -6.77 6.07
C THR A 54 0.81 -5.95 5.24
N VAL A 55 1.03 -4.64 5.18
CA VAL A 55 0.32 -3.74 4.28
C VAL A 55 1.29 -3.12 3.28
N ILE A 56 0.94 -3.17 2.00
CA ILE A 56 1.68 -2.58 0.89
C ILE A 56 0.87 -1.39 0.38
N LEU A 57 1.45 -0.18 0.41
CA LEU A 57 0.76 1.06 0.09
C LEU A 57 1.43 1.79 -1.08
N PHE A 58 0.80 1.73 -2.26
CA PHE A 58 1.26 2.42 -3.46
C PHE A 58 0.87 3.90 -3.45
N HIS A 59 1.82 4.78 -3.73
CA HIS A 59 1.55 6.21 -3.82
C HIS A 59 0.74 6.58 -5.08
N GLY A 60 0.06 7.72 -5.04
CA GLY A 60 -0.61 8.32 -6.19
C GLY A 60 0.36 9.04 -7.14
N GLY A 61 -0.18 9.98 -7.92
CA GLY A 61 0.62 10.82 -8.82
C GLY A 61 0.32 10.62 -10.30
N GLY A 62 -0.80 9.95 -10.65
CA GLY A 62 -1.31 9.82 -12.01
C GLY A 62 -0.36 9.10 -12.97
N PHE A 63 0.55 8.27 -12.46
CA PHE A 63 1.63 7.62 -13.21
C PHE A 63 2.64 8.60 -13.82
N ASN A 64 2.65 9.84 -13.35
CA ASN A 64 3.52 10.88 -13.84
C ASN A 64 4.42 11.50 -12.76
N THR A 65 3.96 11.54 -11.52
CA THR A 65 4.67 12.19 -10.41
C THR A 65 4.96 11.19 -9.31
N ARG A 66 6.18 11.28 -8.74
CA ARG A 66 6.63 10.42 -7.64
C ARG A 66 6.32 11.07 -6.29
N TYR A 67 5.43 10.45 -5.52
CA TYR A 67 5.06 10.88 -4.17
C TYR A 67 5.42 9.82 -3.12
N GLU A 68 6.65 9.33 -3.12
CA GLU A 68 7.14 8.21 -2.30
C GLU A 68 6.87 8.34 -0.79
N ASN A 69 6.68 9.55 -0.29
CA ASN A 69 6.39 9.81 1.12
C ASN A 69 4.90 9.94 1.43
N GLN A 70 4.00 9.83 0.43
CA GLN A 70 2.56 10.02 0.62
C GLN A 70 2.00 9.13 1.73
N PHE A 71 2.38 7.87 1.75
CA PHE A 71 1.89 6.89 2.73
C PHE A 71 2.81 6.69 3.94
N ARG A 72 3.85 7.53 4.12
CA ARG A 72 4.75 7.42 5.29
C ARG A 72 4.01 7.49 6.62
N ARG A 73 3.01 8.35 6.73
CA ARG A 73 2.18 8.50 7.94
C ARG A 73 1.29 7.27 8.16
N HIS A 74 0.67 6.75 7.09
CA HIS A 74 -0.13 5.54 7.15
C HIS A 74 0.74 4.32 7.50
N ALA A 75 1.94 4.21 6.93
CA ALA A 75 2.88 3.15 7.27
C ALA A 75 3.19 3.14 8.78
N LYS A 76 3.52 4.29 9.37
CA LYS A 76 3.72 4.41 10.83
C LYS A 76 2.47 4.05 11.63
N TYR A 77 1.29 4.40 11.14
CA TYR A 77 0.03 4.03 11.76
C TYR A 77 -0.16 2.52 11.79
N PHE A 78 0.05 1.81 10.69
CA PHE A 78 -0.02 0.35 10.64
C PHE A 78 1.04 -0.31 11.54
N ASN A 79 2.25 0.28 11.64
CA ASN A 79 3.27 -0.24 12.57
C ASN A 79 2.79 -0.20 14.03
N SER A 80 2.06 0.86 14.44
CA SER A 80 1.45 0.93 15.77
C SER A 80 0.33 -0.11 15.98
N ARG A 81 -0.11 -0.82 14.93
CA ARG A 81 -1.05 -1.95 14.93
C ARG A 81 -0.34 -3.30 14.74
N ASN A 82 0.96 -3.32 14.95
CA ASN A 82 1.80 -4.51 14.81
C ASN A 82 1.84 -5.10 13.39
N PHE A 83 1.69 -4.26 12.37
CA PHE A 83 1.88 -4.64 10.97
C PHE A 83 3.28 -4.24 10.49
N ILE A 84 3.87 -5.02 9.60
CA ILE A 84 4.90 -4.51 8.69
C ILE A 84 4.22 -3.67 7.62
N SER A 85 4.81 -2.52 7.29
CA SER A 85 4.30 -1.66 6.23
C SER A 85 5.35 -1.47 5.14
N ILE A 86 4.90 -1.46 3.89
CA ILE A 86 5.76 -1.33 2.72
C ILE A 86 5.26 -0.17 1.87
N THR A 87 6.16 0.77 1.54
CA THR A 87 5.86 1.86 0.60
C THR A 87 6.84 1.80 -0.57
N PRO A 88 6.41 1.26 -1.71
CA PRO A 88 7.26 1.11 -2.88
C PRO A 88 7.30 2.36 -3.75
N VAL A 89 8.36 2.45 -4.57
CA VAL A 89 8.37 3.27 -5.78
C VAL A 89 8.16 2.37 -6.99
N TYR A 90 7.69 2.95 -8.08
CA TYR A 90 7.46 2.29 -9.36
C TYR A 90 7.82 3.27 -10.49
N ARG A 91 8.01 2.78 -11.71
CA ARG A 91 8.33 3.64 -12.86
C ARG A 91 7.16 4.57 -13.17
N ILE A 92 7.49 5.82 -13.49
CA ILE A 92 6.55 6.86 -13.85
C ILE A 92 6.98 7.58 -15.13
N LYS A 93 6.03 8.21 -15.82
CA LYS A 93 6.26 8.83 -17.13
C LYS A 93 7.32 9.92 -17.08
N SER A 94 7.28 10.84 -16.10
CA SER A 94 8.18 12.00 -16.05
C SER A 94 9.66 11.64 -15.85
N LEU A 95 9.96 10.54 -15.17
CA LEU A 95 11.33 10.09 -14.87
C LEU A 95 11.81 9.00 -15.82
N HIS A 96 10.89 8.17 -16.33
CA HIS A 96 11.27 6.92 -17.02
C HIS A 96 10.62 6.78 -18.40
N GLY A 97 9.79 7.73 -18.83
CA GLY A 97 9.06 7.65 -20.11
C GLY A 97 8.00 6.53 -20.18
N THR A 98 7.66 5.93 -19.05
CA THR A 98 6.81 4.73 -18.99
C THR A 98 5.31 5.03 -19.05
N SER A 99 4.54 4.04 -19.49
CA SER A 99 3.07 4.05 -19.46
C SER A 99 2.52 3.53 -18.13
N ALA A 100 1.21 3.66 -17.91
CA ALA A 100 0.53 3.14 -16.72
C ALA A 100 0.63 1.61 -16.60
N ILE A 101 0.62 0.86 -17.72
CA ILE A 101 0.75 -0.59 -17.69
C ILE A 101 2.11 -1.03 -17.16
N GLN A 102 3.19 -0.34 -17.56
CA GLN A 102 4.53 -0.64 -17.03
C GLN A 102 4.66 -0.31 -15.53
N SER A 103 3.91 0.66 -15.02
CA SER A 103 3.82 0.89 -13.57
C SER A 103 3.06 -0.25 -12.87
N CYS A 104 2.03 -0.81 -13.52
CA CYS A 104 1.32 -1.99 -13.00
C CYS A 104 2.20 -3.25 -13.03
N ASP A 105 3.01 -3.44 -14.09
CA ASP A 105 4.00 -4.53 -14.14
C ASP A 105 5.00 -4.42 -12.98
N ASP A 106 5.48 -3.21 -12.67
CA ASP A 106 6.39 -2.99 -11.54
C ASP A 106 5.73 -3.33 -10.21
N ALA A 107 4.44 -3.00 -10.05
CA ALA A 107 3.69 -3.35 -8.85
C ALA A 107 3.52 -4.88 -8.71
N LYS A 108 3.28 -5.59 -9.82
CA LYS A 108 3.24 -7.06 -9.84
C LYS A 108 4.59 -7.66 -9.45
N ASP A 109 5.68 -7.20 -10.05
CA ASP A 109 7.04 -7.68 -9.74
C ASP A 109 7.40 -7.44 -8.26
N LEU A 110 6.90 -6.36 -7.64
CA LEU A 110 7.04 -6.14 -6.20
C LEU A 110 6.34 -7.23 -5.39
N ILE A 111 5.11 -7.59 -5.73
CA ILE A 111 4.39 -8.67 -5.04
C ILE A 111 5.16 -9.98 -5.16
N ASP A 112 5.63 -10.33 -6.35
CA ASP A 112 6.42 -11.52 -6.59
C ASP A 112 7.72 -11.52 -5.75
N TYR A 113 8.42 -10.38 -5.69
CA TYR A 113 9.61 -10.21 -4.84
C TYR A 113 9.30 -10.42 -3.36
N ILE A 114 8.21 -9.81 -2.86
CA ILE A 114 7.80 -9.93 -1.46
C ILE A 114 7.49 -11.37 -1.11
N LEU A 115 6.78 -12.09 -1.96
CA LEU A 115 6.45 -13.49 -1.75
C LEU A 115 7.69 -14.39 -1.74
N LEU A 116 8.62 -14.16 -2.66
CA LEU A 116 9.88 -14.90 -2.71
C LEU A 116 10.73 -14.67 -1.46
N ASN A 117 10.69 -13.45 -0.91
CA ASN A 117 11.51 -13.05 0.23
C ASN A 117 10.73 -12.98 1.56
N ALA A 118 9.50 -13.47 1.62
CA ALA A 118 8.60 -13.32 2.77
C ALA A 118 9.23 -13.82 4.08
N GLU A 119 9.94 -14.95 4.01
CA GLU A 119 10.66 -15.53 5.15
C GLU A 119 11.71 -14.56 5.71
N LYS A 120 12.58 -14.07 4.84
CA LYS A 120 13.66 -13.12 5.18
C LYS A 120 13.13 -11.77 5.68
N LEU A 121 11.96 -11.35 5.19
CA LEU A 121 11.32 -10.09 5.55
C LEU A 121 10.38 -10.22 6.75
N ASN A 122 10.24 -11.40 7.35
CA ASN A 122 9.31 -11.69 8.45
C ASN A 122 7.83 -11.43 8.08
N ILE A 123 7.45 -11.67 6.84
CA ILE A 123 6.10 -11.47 6.32
C ILE A 123 5.30 -12.76 6.38
N ASP A 124 4.08 -12.69 6.95
CA ASP A 124 3.09 -13.76 6.84
C ASP A 124 2.41 -13.71 5.47
N ARG A 125 2.73 -14.67 4.60
CA ARG A 125 2.18 -14.75 3.23
C ARG A 125 0.65 -14.87 3.20
N ASN A 126 0.04 -15.27 4.30
CA ASN A 126 -1.41 -15.43 4.44
C ASN A 126 -2.10 -14.19 5.02
N LYS A 127 -1.35 -13.10 5.27
CA LYS A 127 -1.86 -11.86 5.89
C LYS A 127 -1.32 -10.62 5.19
N ILE A 128 -1.44 -10.58 3.86
CA ILE A 128 -1.00 -9.45 3.04
C ILE A 128 -2.21 -8.63 2.62
N PHE A 129 -2.12 -7.33 2.89
CA PHE A 129 -3.07 -6.30 2.46
C PHE A 129 -2.39 -5.39 1.46
N VAL A 130 -3.14 -4.94 0.47
CA VAL A 130 -2.63 -4.03 -0.54
C VAL A 130 -3.52 -2.80 -0.60
N GLY A 131 -2.94 -1.64 -0.80
CA GLY A 131 -3.69 -0.41 -0.88
C GLY A 131 -2.93 0.69 -1.60
N GLY A 132 -3.56 1.84 -1.67
CA GLY A 132 -2.95 3.01 -2.29
C GLY A 132 -3.94 4.10 -2.61
N GLY A 133 -3.43 5.24 -3.08
CA GLY A 133 -4.23 6.41 -3.44
C GLY A 133 -4.22 6.69 -4.93
N SER A 134 -5.38 7.04 -5.51
CA SER A 134 -5.45 7.45 -6.92
C SER A 134 -4.85 6.40 -7.86
N ALA A 135 -3.80 6.74 -8.61
CA ALA A 135 -3.03 5.79 -9.43
C ALA A 135 -2.49 4.61 -8.61
N GLY A 136 -2.06 4.83 -7.35
CA GLY A 136 -1.63 3.76 -6.45
C GLY A 136 -2.77 2.82 -6.05
N GLY A 137 -4.00 3.31 -5.98
CA GLY A 137 -5.19 2.48 -5.81
C GLY A 137 -5.45 1.57 -7.01
N LEU A 138 -5.20 2.06 -8.23
CA LEU A 138 -5.24 1.23 -9.43
C LEU A 138 -4.15 0.16 -9.41
N LEU A 139 -2.92 0.52 -8.98
CA LEU A 139 -1.84 -0.47 -8.82
C LEU A 139 -2.22 -1.58 -7.83
N ALA A 140 -2.80 -1.22 -6.69
CA ALA A 140 -3.28 -2.19 -5.71
C ALA A 140 -4.34 -3.13 -6.29
N LEU A 141 -5.27 -2.60 -7.05
CA LEU A 141 -6.31 -3.38 -7.72
C LEU A 141 -5.72 -4.27 -8.83
N SER A 142 -4.80 -3.74 -9.67
CA SER A 142 -4.21 -4.52 -10.75
C SER A 142 -3.36 -5.68 -10.25
N THR A 143 -2.58 -5.50 -9.19
CA THR A 143 -1.83 -6.59 -8.56
C THR A 143 -2.75 -7.67 -8.01
N THR A 144 -3.96 -7.30 -7.61
CA THR A 144 -4.94 -8.25 -7.06
C THR A 144 -5.54 -9.11 -8.15
N PHE A 145 -6.06 -8.55 -9.25
CA PHE A 145 -6.68 -9.37 -10.30
C PHE A 145 -5.65 -10.15 -11.12
N TRP A 146 -4.42 -9.67 -11.26
CA TRP A 146 -3.35 -10.44 -11.91
C TRP A 146 -2.80 -11.60 -11.07
N ASN A 147 -3.05 -11.60 -9.76
CA ASN A 147 -2.65 -12.66 -8.83
C ASN A 147 -3.86 -13.35 -8.18
N ILE A 148 -5.03 -13.27 -8.79
CA ILE A 148 -6.29 -13.68 -8.17
C ILE A 148 -6.32 -15.15 -7.76
N GLU A 149 -5.77 -16.03 -8.58
CA GLU A 149 -5.72 -17.48 -8.32
C GLU A 149 -4.87 -17.83 -7.09
N SER A 150 -3.89 -17.01 -6.76
CA SER A 150 -2.99 -17.24 -5.62
C SER A 150 -3.62 -16.88 -4.27
N ASN A 151 -4.74 -16.14 -4.25
CA ASN A 151 -5.44 -15.67 -3.06
C ASN A 151 -4.50 -15.06 -1.99
N ILE A 152 -3.51 -14.31 -2.44
CA ILE A 152 -2.46 -13.72 -1.57
C ILE A 152 -3.00 -12.50 -0.83
N VAL A 153 -3.75 -11.64 -1.53
CA VAL A 153 -4.29 -10.40 -0.95
C VAL A 153 -5.53 -10.72 -0.13
N LYS A 154 -5.49 -10.37 1.16
CA LYS A 154 -6.57 -10.64 2.13
C LYS A 154 -7.54 -9.49 2.32
N GLY A 155 -7.20 -8.31 1.81
CA GLY A 155 -8.06 -7.15 1.80
C GLY A 155 -7.41 -5.97 1.10
N LEU A 156 -8.24 -5.08 0.56
CA LEU A 156 -7.85 -3.88 -0.15
C LEU A 156 -8.20 -2.63 0.66
N ILE A 157 -7.25 -1.67 0.75
CA ILE A 157 -7.42 -0.40 1.47
C ILE A 157 -7.17 0.74 0.48
N LEU A 158 -8.23 1.34 -0.03
CA LEU A 158 -8.19 2.19 -1.21
C LEU A 158 -8.62 3.63 -0.90
N TYR A 159 -7.81 4.59 -1.33
CA TYR A 159 -8.05 6.01 -1.14
C TYR A 159 -8.26 6.66 -2.52
N ASN A 160 -9.50 7.08 -2.80
CA ASN A 160 -9.95 7.59 -4.12
C ASN A 160 -9.24 6.89 -5.30
N PRO A 161 -9.40 5.54 -5.40
CA PRO A 161 -8.75 4.74 -6.43
C PRO A 161 -9.28 5.07 -7.82
N ILE A 162 -8.47 4.86 -8.86
CA ILE A 162 -8.95 4.77 -10.23
C ILE A 162 -9.48 3.35 -10.42
N VAL A 163 -10.77 3.22 -10.75
CA VAL A 163 -11.42 1.92 -10.97
C VAL A 163 -11.79 1.65 -12.42
N ASP A 164 -11.75 2.69 -13.27
CA ASP A 164 -12.10 2.59 -14.69
C ASP A 164 -11.02 3.24 -15.58
N THR A 165 -10.32 2.42 -16.36
CA THR A 165 -9.38 2.88 -17.40
C THR A 165 -9.87 2.57 -18.81
N GLY A 166 -11.14 2.19 -18.95
CA GLY A 166 -11.78 1.85 -20.22
C GLY A 166 -12.12 3.06 -21.07
N PRO A 167 -12.74 2.84 -22.25
CA PRO A 167 -13.20 3.89 -23.14
C PRO A 167 -14.21 4.80 -22.42
N ASN A 168 -14.13 6.10 -22.70
CA ASN A 168 -14.99 7.14 -22.08
C ASN A 168 -14.83 7.34 -20.56
N SER A 169 -13.89 6.64 -19.91
CA SER A 169 -13.56 6.89 -18.51
C SER A 169 -12.93 8.28 -18.32
N ALA A 170 -12.95 8.79 -17.10
CA ALA A 170 -12.22 10.00 -16.75
C ALA A 170 -10.69 9.83 -16.97
N PHE A 171 -10.18 8.61 -16.75
CA PHE A 171 -8.80 8.25 -17.08
C PHE A 171 -8.48 8.43 -18.57
N SER A 172 -9.31 7.86 -19.47
CA SER A 172 -9.16 7.95 -20.91
C SER A 172 -9.26 9.40 -21.41
N LYS A 173 -10.26 10.15 -20.96
CA LYS A 173 -10.47 11.56 -21.35
C LYS A 173 -9.24 12.42 -21.06
N ARG A 174 -8.60 12.24 -19.90
CA ARG A 174 -7.37 12.98 -19.54
C ARG A 174 -6.12 12.52 -20.30
N ARG A 175 -6.22 11.46 -21.10
CA ARG A 175 -5.13 10.90 -21.92
C ARG A 175 -5.45 10.92 -23.42
N SER A 176 -6.19 11.94 -23.87
CA SER A 176 -6.55 12.11 -25.27
C SER A 176 -7.23 10.87 -25.88
N GLY A 177 -8.14 10.26 -25.13
CA GLY A 177 -8.88 9.08 -25.54
C GLY A 177 -8.14 7.74 -25.38
N LYS A 178 -6.87 7.75 -24.99
CA LYS A 178 -6.13 6.49 -24.75
C LYS A 178 -6.67 5.77 -23.52
N TYR A 179 -7.03 4.52 -23.70
CA TYR A 179 -7.54 3.64 -22.65
C TYR A 179 -6.78 2.31 -22.61
N ASN A 180 -6.96 1.54 -21.55
CA ASN A 180 -6.39 0.20 -21.44
C ASN A 180 -7.30 -0.67 -20.57
N LEU A 181 -7.85 -1.73 -21.15
CA LEU A 181 -8.75 -2.65 -20.44
C LEU A 181 -7.98 -3.64 -19.56
N ASP A 182 -6.73 -3.97 -19.91
CA ASP A 182 -5.93 -4.96 -19.17
C ASP A 182 -5.59 -4.51 -17.75
N ILE A 183 -5.60 -3.17 -17.51
CA ILE A 183 -5.37 -2.58 -16.18
C ILE A 183 -6.64 -1.95 -15.59
N SER A 184 -7.81 -2.17 -16.19
CA SER A 184 -9.07 -1.55 -15.75
C SER A 184 -9.76 -2.40 -14.70
N PRO A 185 -9.78 -1.99 -13.40
CA PRO A 185 -10.34 -2.82 -12.34
C PRO A 185 -11.78 -3.27 -12.60
N ILE A 186 -12.65 -2.36 -13.00
CA ILE A 186 -14.07 -2.68 -13.23
C ILE A 186 -14.30 -3.69 -14.37
N HIS A 187 -13.35 -3.83 -15.29
CA HIS A 187 -13.40 -4.78 -16.40
C HIS A 187 -12.71 -6.12 -16.10
N ASN A 188 -12.01 -6.23 -14.96
CA ASN A 188 -11.23 -7.40 -14.54
C ASN A 188 -11.66 -7.92 -13.16
N LEU A 189 -12.92 -7.70 -12.77
CA LEU A 189 -13.47 -8.24 -11.53
C LEU A 189 -13.66 -9.75 -11.63
N ASP A 190 -13.42 -10.44 -10.52
CA ASP A 190 -13.58 -11.88 -10.37
C ASP A 190 -14.16 -12.22 -8.99
N LYS A 191 -14.87 -13.35 -8.89
CA LYS A 191 -15.50 -13.86 -7.65
C LYS A 191 -14.52 -14.14 -6.51
N ASN A 192 -13.23 -14.24 -6.81
CA ASN A 192 -12.17 -14.48 -5.82
C ASN A 192 -11.49 -13.18 -5.33
N PHE A 193 -12.04 -12.01 -5.70
CA PHE A 193 -11.53 -10.74 -5.17
C PHE A 193 -11.62 -10.72 -3.64
N PRO A 194 -10.64 -10.10 -2.96
CA PRO A 194 -10.70 -9.93 -1.52
C PRO A 194 -11.70 -8.82 -1.13
N PRO A 195 -12.17 -8.81 0.13
CA PRO A 195 -12.93 -7.69 0.66
C PRO A 195 -12.16 -6.39 0.55
N SER A 196 -12.86 -5.28 0.33
CA SER A 196 -12.26 -3.97 0.15
C SER A 196 -12.92 -2.88 0.99
N ILE A 197 -12.13 -1.87 1.40
CA ILE A 197 -12.62 -0.60 1.92
C ILE A 197 -12.12 0.53 1.02
N ILE A 198 -13.05 1.40 0.58
CA ILE A 198 -12.79 2.51 -0.32
C ILE A 198 -13.21 3.82 0.36
N PHE A 199 -12.29 4.76 0.46
CA PHE A 199 -12.55 6.13 0.91
C PHE A 199 -12.61 7.05 -0.29
N HIS A 200 -13.73 7.76 -0.50
CA HIS A 200 -13.91 8.57 -1.70
C HIS A 200 -14.63 9.88 -1.44
N GLY A 201 -14.14 10.95 -2.07
CA GLY A 201 -14.75 12.28 -2.00
C GLY A 201 -15.91 12.41 -2.99
N SER A 202 -17.05 12.99 -2.55
CA SER A 202 -18.22 13.13 -3.41
C SER A 202 -18.05 14.13 -4.57
N LEU A 203 -17.06 15.03 -4.48
CA LEU A 203 -16.69 16.00 -5.50
C LEU A 203 -15.39 15.64 -6.23
N ASP A 204 -15.02 14.36 -6.23
CA ASP A 204 -13.82 13.89 -6.94
C ASP A 204 -14.04 13.96 -8.47
N GLU A 205 -13.29 14.85 -9.13
CA GLU A 205 -13.33 15.03 -10.58
C GLU A 205 -12.37 14.08 -11.33
N MET A 206 -11.41 13.48 -10.60
CA MET A 206 -10.42 12.58 -11.20
C MET A 206 -10.99 11.18 -11.42
N GLU A 207 -11.79 10.70 -10.48
CA GLU A 207 -12.60 9.50 -10.61
C GLU A 207 -13.97 9.81 -10.01
N PRO A 208 -14.99 10.10 -10.82
CA PRO A 208 -16.29 10.51 -10.31
C PRO A 208 -16.94 9.45 -9.42
N ILE A 209 -17.58 9.87 -8.33
CA ILE A 209 -18.18 8.98 -7.32
C ILE A 209 -19.14 7.93 -7.89
N ASN A 210 -19.84 8.24 -8.99
CA ASN A 210 -20.71 7.26 -9.66
C ASN A 210 -19.94 6.05 -10.21
N LYS A 211 -18.67 6.20 -10.59
CA LYS A 211 -17.81 5.08 -11.01
C LYS A 211 -17.46 4.17 -9.83
N ILE A 212 -17.22 4.74 -8.67
CA ILE A 212 -16.99 3.96 -7.43
C ILE A 212 -18.25 3.19 -7.03
N ARG A 213 -19.42 3.84 -7.14
CA ARG A 213 -20.70 3.16 -6.86
C ARG A 213 -20.98 2.03 -7.84
N MET A 214 -20.69 2.22 -9.14
CA MET A 214 -20.77 1.15 -10.14
C MET A 214 -19.81 0.00 -9.81
N TYR A 215 -18.54 0.31 -9.49
CA TYR A 215 -17.54 -0.68 -9.08
C TYR A 215 -18.04 -1.47 -7.87
N LYS A 216 -18.56 -0.79 -6.83
CA LYS A 216 -19.16 -1.42 -5.65
C LYS A 216 -20.30 -2.38 -6.03
N GLN A 217 -21.26 -1.89 -6.80
CA GLN A 217 -22.39 -2.71 -7.24
C GLN A 217 -21.92 -3.95 -7.98
N THR A 218 -21.03 -3.81 -8.96
CA THR A 218 -20.54 -4.93 -9.75
C THR A 218 -19.81 -5.98 -8.90
N ILE A 219 -18.96 -5.56 -7.95
CA ILE A 219 -18.21 -6.51 -7.11
C ILE A 219 -19.13 -7.20 -6.08
N GLU A 220 -20.17 -6.52 -5.61
CA GLU A 220 -21.18 -7.10 -4.71
C GLU A 220 -22.07 -8.14 -5.42
N GLU A 221 -22.25 -8.05 -6.75
CA GLU A 221 -22.94 -9.09 -7.56
C GLU A 221 -22.16 -10.43 -7.55
N TYR A 222 -20.85 -10.39 -7.32
CA TYR A 222 -20.02 -11.58 -7.07
C TYR A 222 -20.07 -12.08 -5.61
N GLY A 223 -20.86 -11.43 -4.75
CA GLY A 223 -20.94 -11.77 -3.31
C GLY A 223 -19.77 -11.26 -2.48
N ILE A 224 -18.98 -10.32 -3.00
CA ILE A 224 -17.77 -9.80 -2.35
C ILE A 224 -18.08 -8.51 -1.60
N ARG A 225 -17.60 -8.42 -0.37
CA ARG A 225 -17.75 -7.22 0.46
C ARG A 225 -16.94 -6.05 -0.09
N CYS A 226 -17.61 -4.91 -0.30
CA CYS A 226 -17.01 -3.64 -0.69
C CYS A 226 -17.58 -2.48 0.16
N ASP A 227 -16.85 -2.08 1.18
CA ASP A 227 -17.24 -0.95 2.03
C ASP A 227 -16.82 0.35 1.36
N VAL A 228 -17.76 1.15 0.89
CA VAL A 228 -17.48 2.49 0.35
C VAL A 228 -17.90 3.54 1.37
N ILE A 229 -16.94 4.35 1.81
CA ILE A 229 -17.16 5.48 2.71
C ILE A 229 -17.01 6.76 1.91
N GLU A 230 -18.15 7.39 1.64
CA GLU A 230 -18.21 8.64 0.91
C GLU A 230 -18.00 9.83 1.86
N TYR A 231 -17.17 10.78 1.44
CA TYR A 231 -16.91 12.01 2.15
C TYR A 231 -17.56 13.19 1.42
N PRO A 232 -18.72 13.69 1.91
CA PRO A 232 -19.44 14.78 1.26
C PRO A 232 -18.59 16.05 1.16
N GLY A 233 -18.63 16.70 -0.01
CA GLY A 233 -17.90 17.95 -0.27
C GLY A 233 -16.40 17.79 -0.46
N GLN A 234 -15.84 16.57 -0.38
CA GLN A 234 -14.41 16.36 -0.56
C GLN A 234 -14.08 16.04 -2.03
N GLY A 235 -12.95 16.60 -2.48
CA GLY A 235 -12.37 16.32 -3.80
C GLY A 235 -11.31 15.23 -3.75
N HIS A 236 -10.54 15.12 -4.84
CA HIS A 236 -9.43 14.17 -4.96
C HIS A 236 -8.35 14.42 -3.90
N SER A 237 -7.74 13.35 -3.37
CA SER A 237 -6.63 13.42 -2.41
C SER A 237 -6.94 14.01 -1.02
N PHE A 238 -8.23 14.15 -0.64
CA PHE A 238 -8.66 14.68 0.66
C PHE A 238 -8.02 13.94 1.86
N PHE A 239 -7.78 12.63 1.72
CA PHE A 239 -7.22 11.75 2.75
C PHE A 239 -5.79 12.14 3.19
N ASN A 240 -5.09 12.99 2.41
CA ASN A 240 -3.76 13.49 2.76
C ASN A 240 -3.80 14.54 3.89
N SER A 241 -4.96 15.12 4.20
CA SER A 241 -5.08 16.05 5.34
C SER A 241 -5.05 15.32 6.67
N GLN A 242 -4.68 16.02 7.74
CA GLN A 242 -4.62 15.43 9.09
C GLN A 242 -5.99 14.95 9.58
N GLU A 243 -7.02 15.72 9.31
CA GLU A 243 -8.39 15.39 9.70
C GLU A 243 -8.85 14.06 9.09
N PHE A 244 -8.73 13.94 7.77
CA PHE A 244 -9.21 12.77 7.06
C PHE A 244 -8.29 11.56 7.22
N PHE A 245 -7.00 11.77 7.45
CA PHE A 245 -6.12 10.69 7.88
C PHE A 245 -6.64 10.01 9.16
N VAL A 246 -7.02 10.80 10.17
CA VAL A 246 -7.55 10.22 11.43
C VAL A 246 -8.88 9.51 11.20
N LYS A 247 -9.79 10.11 10.42
CA LYS A 247 -11.11 9.52 10.12
C LYS A 247 -10.96 8.20 9.35
N THR A 248 -10.20 8.21 8.26
CA THR A 248 -10.00 7.00 7.43
C THR A 248 -9.25 5.90 8.18
N SER A 249 -8.26 6.23 9.00
CA SER A 249 -7.54 5.25 9.80
C SER A 249 -8.44 4.52 10.80
N ARG A 250 -9.39 5.20 11.43
CA ARG A 250 -10.38 4.57 12.32
C ARG A 250 -11.28 3.56 11.58
N GLU A 251 -11.69 3.90 10.38
CA GLU A 251 -12.50 2.98 9.56
C GLU A 251 -11.68 1.79 9.06
N VAL A 252 -10.38 1.99 8.77
CA VAL A 252 -9.45 0.88 8.50
C VAL A 252 -9.35 -0.06 9.69
N ASP A 253 -9.23 0.45 10.93
CA ASP A 253 -9.20 -0.40 12.13
C ASP A 253 -10.47 -1.25 12.25
N LYS A 254 -11.65 -0.66 12.06
CA LYS A 254 -12.94 -1.39 12.06
C LYS A 254 -12.98 -2.47 10.98
N PHE A 255 -12.54 -2.13 9.76
CA PHE A 255 -12.50 -3.06 8.65
C PHE A 255 -11.58 -4.25 8.96
N LEU A 256 -10.34 -4.00 9.40
CA LEU A 256 -9.39 -5.05 9.74
C LEU A 256 -9.85 -5.90 10.95
N SER A 257 -10.46 -5.28 11.96
CA SER A 257 -11.04 -6.00 13.11
C SER A 257 -12.20 -6.91 12.67
N SER A 258 -13.06 -6.44 11.77
CA SER A 258 -14.18 -7.24 11.25
C SER A 258 -13.74 -8.45 10.41
N LEU A 259 -12.52 -8.40 9.87
CA LEU A 259 -11.88 -9.50 9.16
C LEU A 259 -11.03 -10.39 10.08
N GLY A 260 -10.91 -10.07 11.38
CA GLY A 260 -10.15 -10.84 12.36
C GLY A 260 -8.63 -10.59 12.37
N TYR A 261 -8.16 -9.50 11.73
CA TYR A 261 -6.73 -9.18 11.64
C TYR A 261 -6.26 -8.13 12.65
N LEU A 262 -7.16 -7.46 13.33
CA LEU A 262 -6.89 -6.62 14.49
C LEU A 262 -7.68 -7.13 15.69
N LYS A 263 -7.01 -7.24 16.83
CA LYS A 263 -7.69 -7.47 18.13
C LYS A 263 -8.16 -6.12 18.66
N ASN A 264 -9.41 -6.04 19.08
CA ASN A 264 -9.96 -4.89 19.79
C ASN A 264 -9.27 -4.70 21.14
#